data_3e6e5b54acd2e3c985bd0de90039000d
#
_entry.id   3e6e5b54acd2e3c985bd0de90039000d
#
_cell.length_a   1.000
_cell.length_b   1.000
_cell.length_c   1.000
_cell.angle_alpha   90.00
_cell.angle_beta   90.00
_cell.angle_gamma   90.00
#
_symmetry.space_group_name_H-M   'P 1'
#
loop_
_entity.id
_entity.type
_entity.pdbx_description
1 polymer ?
#
loop_
_entity_poly.entity_id
_entity_poly.type
_entity_poly.pdbx_seq_one_letter_code
_entity_poly.pdbx_strand_id
1 'polypeptide(L)'
;MIRLIQILHPEQGRRIARIEGDQCQLIEGYTTVHGLAHSVLQYGDGLASEIETHLSENFLDYNALYSGHTDWTLLPAFDHPGDPARCFVTGTGLTHKASVKNRNAMHDQGDKAPVTDSMRIYQWGLEGGKPEPGAVGVQPEWFYKGDGSILAAPGA
;
A
#
# COMPACT_ATOMS: atom_id res chain seq x y z
N MET A 1 -6.47 -0.34 13.55
CA MET A 1 -5.84 -0.33 12.19
C MET A 1 -4.37 -0.63 12.37
N ILE A 2 -3.81 -1.61 11.66
CA ILE A 2 -2.39 -1.94 11.69
C ILE A 2 -1.64 -0.91 10.82
N ARG A 3 -0.57 -0.33 11.37
CA ARG A 3 0.33 0.57 10.65
C ARG A 3 1.74 0.01 10.75
N LEU A 4 2.38 -0.24 9.62
CA LEU A 4 3.72 -0.78 9.51
C LEU A 4 4.65 0.19 8.78
N ILE A 5 5.91 0.18 9.17
CA ILE A 5 6.99 0.88 8.49
C ILE A 5 8.17 -0.06 8.25
N GLN A 6 8.97 0.28 7.27
CA GLN A 6 10.27 -0.33 7.01
C GLN A 6 11.35 0.69 7.31
N ILE A 7 12.40 0.26 7.96
CA ILE A 7 13.49 1.12 8.43
C ILE A 7 14.84 0.44 8.19
N LEU A 8 15.88 1.26 8.09
CA LEU A 8 17.27 0.83 7.90
C LEU A 8 18.16 1.47 8.95
N HIS A 9 18.98 0.66 9.61
CA HIS A 9 20.06 1.11 10.48
C HIS A 9 21.42 0.73 9.89
N PRO A 10 22.45 1.59 9.96
CA PRO A 10 23.77 1.30 9.38
C PRO A 10 24.39 -0.02 9.87
N GLU A 11 24.23 -0.34 11.14
CA GLU A 11 24.82 -1.54 11.74
C GLU A 11 23.85 -2.71 11.86
N GLN A 12 22.57 -2.44 12.19
CA GLN A 12 21.57 -3.49 12.44
C GLN A 12 20.83 -3.92 11.15
N GLY A 13 21.06 -3.22 10.05
CA GLY A 13 20.43 -3.51 8.79
C GLY A 13 18.94 -3.17 8.76
N ARG A 14 18.24 -3.83 7.89
CA ARG A 14 16.83 -3.59 7.60
C ARG A 14 15.92 -4.24 8.65
N ARG A 15 14.89 -3.52 9.10
CA ARG A 15 13.86 -3.97 10.05
C ARG A 15 12.50 -3.47 9.64
N ILE A 16 11.47 -4.05 10.22
CA ILE A 16 10.10 -3.55 10.17
C ILE A 16 9.61 -3.23 11.58
N ALA A 17 8.67 -2.29 11.68
CA ALA A 17 8.10 -1.92 12.97
C ALA A 17 6.60 -1.62 12.84
N ARG A 18 5.87 -1.88 13.92
CA ARG A 18 4.49 -1.46 14.10
C ARG A 18 4.46 -0.08 14.75
N ILE A 19 3.66 0.85 14.18
CA ILE A 19 3.44 2.17 14.79
C ILE A 19 2.24 2.11 15.72
N GLU A 20 2.43 2.59 16.96
CA GLU A 20 1.39 2.75 17.95
C GLU A 20 1.56 4.10 18.67
N GLY A 21 0.63 5.04 18.43
CA GLY A 21 0.79 6.42 18.88
C GLY A 21 2.03 7.07 18.28
N ASP A 22 2.92 7.54 19.16
CA ASP A 22 4.19 8.19 18.82
C ASP A 22 5.39 7.22 18.90
N GLN A 23 5.14 5.93 19.04
CA GLN A 23 6.18 4.91 19.15
C GLN A 23 6.10 3.92 17.99
N CYS A 24 7.26 3.33 17.67
CA CYS A 24 7.39 2.19 16.78
C CYS A 24 7.97 1.03 17.57
N GLN A 25 7.30 -0.11 17.55
CA GLN A 25 7.79 -1.35 18.13
C GLN A 25 8.36 -2.24 17.05
N LEU A 26 9.61 -2.68 17.20
CA LEU A 26 10.26 -3.55 16.21
C LEU A 26 9.57 -4.91 16.14
N ILE A 27 9.53 -5.47 14.94
CA ILE A 27 9.02 -6.82 14.65
C ILE A 27 10.22 -7.68 14.28
N GLU A 28 10.44 -8.74 15.02
CA GLU A 28 11.56 -9.67 14.82
C GLU A 28 11.23 -10.72 13.75
N GLY A 29 12.27 -11.37 13.22
CA GLY A 29 12.10 -12.43 12.21
C GLY A 29 11.82 -11.94 10.79
N TYR A 30 11.49 -10.66 10.60
CA TYR A 30 11.18 -10.08 9.30
C TYR A 30 11.98 -8.81 9.02
N THR A 31 12.44 -8.68 7.78
CA THR A 31 13.16 -7.49 7.32
C THR A 31 12.37 -6.65 6.33
N THR A 32 11.25 -7.17 5.83
CA THR A 32 10.36 -6.47 4.90
C THR A 32 8.89 -6.74 5.22
N VAL A 33 8.02 -5.76 4.95
CA VAL A 33 6.56 -5.96 5.03
C VAL A 33 6.10 -6.97 3.98
N HIS A 34 6.76 -7.03 2.82
CA HIS A 34 6.52 -8.07 1.82
C HIS A 34 6.75 -9.47 2.38
N GLY A 35 7.88 -9.70 3.06
CA GLY A 35 8.20 -11.00 3.66
C GLY A 35 7.21 -11.41 4.73
N LEU A 36 6.83 -10.48 5.62
CA LEU A 36 5.79 -10.70 6.63
C LEU A 36 4.45 -11.07 5.97
N ALA A 37 3.99 -10.29 4.99
CA ALA A 37 2.73 -10.55 4.30
C ALA A 37 2.74 -11.90 3.57
N HIS A 38 3.84 -12.25 2.92
CA HIS A 38 4.00 -13.52 2.22
C HIS A 38 3.96 -14.72 3.17
N SER A 39 4.62 -14.63 4.34
CA SER A 39 4.56 -15.65 5.38
C SER A 39 3.13 -15.89 5.85
N VAL A 40 2.41 -14.81 6.15
CA VAL A 40 0.99 -14.88 6.58
C VAL A 40 0.10 -15.53 5.52
N LEU A 41 0.29 -15.21 4.24
CA LEU A 41 -0.50 -15.79 3.15
C LEU A 41 -0.23 -17.30 2.96
N GLN A 42 0.97 -17.76 3.29
CA GLN A 42 1.34 -19.16 3.14
C GLN A 42 1.03 -20.02 4.36
N TYR A 43 1.21 -19.49 5.56
CA TYR A 43 1.27 -20.33 6.77
C TYR A 43 0.51 -19.74 7.96
N GLY A 44 0.02 -18.51 7.89
CA GLY A 44 -0.40 -17.76 9.07
C GLY A 44 -1.92 -17.74 9.32
N ASP A 45 -2.24 -17.48 10.58
CA ASP A 45 -3.63 -17.29 11.07
C ASP A 45 -4.12 -15.84 10.93
N GLY A 46 -3.35 -15.01 10.24
CA GLY A 46 -3.67 -13.61 9.96
C GLY A 46 -2.57 -12.64 10.38
N LEU A 47 -2.54 -11.50 9.70
CA LEU A 47 -1.48 -10.50 9.86
C LEU A 47 -1.34 -9.96 11.31
N ALA A 48 -2.46 -9.77 11.99
CA ALA A 48 -2.45 -9.28 13.38
C ALA A 48 -1.78 -10.28 14.32
N SER A 49 -2.15 -11.56 14.22
CA SER A 49 -1.59 -12.64 15.04
C SER A 49 -0.09 -12.79 14.82
N GLU A 50 0.33 -12.77 13.55
CA GLU A 50 1.73 -12.89 13.18
C GLU A 50 2.58 -11.73 13.73
N ILE A 51 2.07 -10.50 13.65
CA ILE A 51 2.74 -9.33 14.22
C ILE A 51 2.88 -9.47 15.74
N GLU A 52 1.79 -9.77 16.45
CA GLU A 52 1.82 -9.89 17.91
C GLU A 52 2.83 -10.94 18.40
N THR A 53 2.97 -12.04 17.68
CA THR A 53 3.91 -13.12 18.01
C THR A 53 5.37 -12.69 17.85
N HIS A 54 5.63 -11.71 16.98
CA HIS A 54 6.99 -11.28 16.63
C HIS A 54 7.36 -9.89 17.17
N LEU A 55 6.52 -9.27 18.00
CA LEU A 55 6.87 -7.99 18.64
C LEU A 55 8.05 -8.16 19.58
N SER A 56 9.04 -7.31 19.43
CA SER A 56 10.18 -7.22 20.34
C SER A 56 9.88 -6.31 21.53
N GLU A 57 10.78 -6.30 22.51
CA GLU A 57 10.76 -5.31 23.60
C GLU A 57 11.39 -3.96 23.20
N ASN A 58 11.85 -3.81 21.96
CA ASN A 58 12.54 -2.62 21.47
C ASN A 58 11.57 -1.62 20.84
N PHE A 59 11.60 -0.41 21.34
CA PHE A 59 10.78 0.71 20.88
C PHE A 59 11.67 1.84 20.34
N LEU A 60 11.16 2.56 19.35
CA LEU A 60 11.75 3.76 18.78
C LEU A 60 10.73 4.90 18.85
N ASP A 61 11.21 6.13 19.03
CA ASP A 61 10.38 7.32 18.88
C ASP A 61 10.07 7.56 17.41
N TYR A 62 8.78 7.49 17.04
CA TYR A 62 8.33 7.66 15.66
C TYR A 62 8.57 9.07 15.14
N ASN A 63 8.37 10.10 15.97
CA ASN A 63 8.54 11.49 15.55
C ASN A 63 10.02 11.81 15.32
N ALA A 64 10.91 11.32 16.16
CA ALA A 64 12.36 11.45 15.98
C ALA A 64 12.83 10.72 14.71
N LEU A 65 12.32 9.50 14.47
CA LEU A 65 12.60 8.74 13.25
C LEU A 65 12.11 9.49 12.00
N TYR A 66 10.86 9.95 12.01
CA TYR A 66 10.26 10.67 10.86
C TYR A 66 10.99 11.97 10.55
N SER A 67 11.52 12.64 11.57
CA SER A 67 12.27 13.90 11.44
C SER A 67 13.76 13.70 11.14
N GLY A 68 14.23 12.47 11.01
CA GLY A 68 15.64 12.16 10.73
C GLY A 68 16.59 12.42 11.91
N HIS A 69 16.09 12.38 13.15
CA HIS A 69 16.88 12.63 14.36
C HIS A 69 17.32 11.32 15.06
N THR A 70 17.46 10.25 14.29
CA THR A 70 17.95 8.94 14.76
C THR A 70 18.89 8.34 13.72
N ASP A 71 19.62 7.28 14.09
CA ASP A 71 20.44 6.50 13.16
C ASP A 71 19.61 5.60 12.22
N TRP A 72 18.30 5.53 12.47
CA TRP A 72 17.36 4.82 11.61
C TRP A 72 16.86 5.73 10.48
N THR A 73 16.75 5.17 9.29
CA THR A 73 16.18 5.85 8.10
C THR A 73 14.92 5.14 7.67
N LEU A 74 13.88 5.91 7.33
CA LEU A 74 12.66 5.36 6.73
C LEU A 74 12.94 4.85 5.32
N LEU A 75 12.37 3.70 5.01
CA LEU A 75 12.37 3.07 3.68
C LEU A 75 10.98 3.20 3.03
N PRO A 76 10.82 2.85 1.75
CA PRO A 76 9.50 2.67 1.16
C PRO A 76 8.61 1.79 2.03
N ALA A 77 7.35 2.15 2.18
CA ALA A 77 6.42 1.44 3.07
C ALA A 77 6.24 -0.05 2.72
N PHE A 78 6.44 -0.38 1.44
CA PHE A 78 6.36 -1.74 0.92
C PHE A 78 7.28 -1.87 -0.29
N ASP A 79 8.18 -2.85 -0.30
CA ASP A 79 9.07 -3.16 -1.41
C ASP A 79 9.57 -4.60 -1.32
N HIS A 80 10.27 -5.04 -2.36
CA HIS A 80 11.06 -6.27 -2.37
C HIS A 80 12.50 -5.93 -2.78
N PRO A 81 13.43 -5.74 -1.82
CA PRO A 81 14.75 -5.17 -2.09
C PRO A 81 15.63 -6.03 -3.03
N GLY A 82 15.40 -7.35 -3.07
CA GLY A 82 16.15 -8.27 -3.93
C GLY A 82 15.57 -8.44 -5.34
N ASP A 83 14.31 -8.04 -5.56
CA ASP A 83 13.63 -8.18 -6.86
C ASP A 83 12.46 -7.21 -6.96
N PRO A 84 12.68 -5.99 -7.49
CA PRO A 84 11.63 -4.99 -7.62
C PRO A 84 10.42 -5.44 -8.44
N ALA A 85 10.60 -6.38 -9.38
CA ALA A 85 9.50 -6.90 -10.20
C ALA A 85 8.44 -7.68 -9.39
N ARG A 86 8.72 -8.02 -8.14
CA ARG A 86 7.74 -8.63 -7.22
C ARG A 86 6.77 -7.61 -6.60
N CYS A 87 6.97 -6.33 -6.83
CA CYS A 87 6.10 -5.26 -6.33
C CYS A 87 5.52 -4.49 -7.51
N PHE A 88 4.31 -4.81 -7.93
CA PHE A 88 3.63 -4.06 -8.98
C PHE A 88 3.02 -2.78 -8.42
N VAL A 89 3.42 -1.65 -8.99
CA VAL A 89 2.77 -0.36 -8.76
C VAL A 89 1.67 -0.19 -9.78
N THR A 90 0.45 -0.08 -9.30
CA THR A 90 -0.74 -0.07 -10.15
C THR A 90 -1.65 1.08 -9.80
N GLY A 91 -2.53 1.45 -10.71
CA GLY A 91 -3.62 2.36 -10.47
C GLY A 91 -4.94 1.73 -10.87
N THR A 92 -6.01 2.12 -10.20
CA THR A 92 -7.37 1.88 -10.65
C THR A 92 -7.90 3.11 -11.37
N GLY A 93 -8.75 2.92 -12.36
CA GLY A 93 -9.40 4.00 -13.08
C GLY A 93 -10.47 4.69 -12.24
N LEU A 94 -11.56 5.09 -12.88
CA LEU A 94 -12.62 5.88 -12.24
C LEU A 94 -13.37 5.09 -11.15
N THR A 95 -13.02 5.30 -9.90
CA THR A 95 -13.63 4.61 -8.74
C THR A 95 -14.42 5.56 -7.81
N HIS A 96 -14.37 6.88 -8.03
CA HIS A 96 -15.07 7.87 -7.21
C HIS A 96 -15.80 8.89 -8.07
N LYS A 97 -16.97 9.35 -7.59
CA LYS A 97 -17.77 10.40 -8.26
C LYS A 97 -16.99 11.68 -8.51
N ALA A 98 -16.14 12.10 -7.60
CA ALA A 98 -15.33 13.31 -7.75
C ALA A 98 -14.35 13.20 -8.93
N SER A 99 -13.65 12.06 -9.04
CA SER A 99 -12.73 11.80 -10.16
C SER A 99 -13.45 11.78 -11.50
N VAL A 100 -14.66 11.18 -11.55
CA VAL A 100 -15.50 11.17 -12.76
C VAL A 100 -15.92 12.57 -13.16
N LYS A 101 -16.41 13.39 -12.21
CA LYS A 101 -16.79 14.78 -12.47
C LYS A 101 -15.63 15.60 -12.99
N ASN A 102 -14.45 15.50 -12.36
CA ASN A 102 -13.26 16.22 -12.80
C ASN A 102 -12.83 15.80 -14.21
N ARG A 103 -12.86 14.50 -14.51
CA ARG A 103 -12.55 14.01 -15.85
C ARG A 103 -13.55 14.52 -16.90
N ASN A 104 -14.84 14.47 -16.59
CA ASN A 104 -15.87 14.99 -17.49
C ASN A 104 -15.68 16.49 -17.75
N ALA A 105 -15.38 17.28 -16.72
CA ALA A 105 -15.10 18.71 -16.87
C ALA A 105 -13.87 18.99 -17.75
N MET A 106 -12.82 18.14 -17.68
CA MET A 106 -11.65 18.27 -18.56
C MET A 106 -11.91 17.90 -20.02
N HIS A 107 -12.89 17.05 -20.26
CA HIS A 107 -13.24 16.54 -21.60
C HIS A 107 -14.56 17.11 -22.14
N ASP A 108 -15.10 18.13 -21.48
CA ASP A 108 -16.38 18.74 -21.86
C ASP A 108 -16.28 19.48 -23.20
N GLN A 109 -16.34 18.70 -24.28
CA GLN A 109 -16.49 19.16 -25.66
C GLN A 109 -17.98 19.08 -26.12
N GLY A 110 -18.91 19.13 -25.16
CA GLY A 110 -20.36 19.03 -25.44
C GLY A 110 -20.85 17.58 -25.56
N ASP A 111 -22.16 17.41 -25.67
CA ASP A 111 -22.91 16.14 -25.69
C ASP A 111 -22.52 15.09 -26.76
N LYS A 112 -21.41 15.28 -27.47
CA LYS A 112 -20.99 14.43 -28.59
C LYS A 112 -19.71 13.63 -28.34
N ALA A 113 -19.10 13.71 -27.18
CA ALA A 113 -17.91 12.92 -26.89
C ALA A 113 -18.27 11.42 -26.75
N PRO A 114 -17.58 10.50 -27.44
CA PRO A 114 -17.86 9.07 -27.31
C PRO A 114 -17.57 8.60 -25.89
N VAL A 115 -18.44 7.75 -25.33
CA VAL A 115 -18.24 7.13 -24.02
C VAL A 115 -16.98 6.29 -24.06
N THR A 116 -15.99 6.63 -23.23
CA THR A 116 -14.73 5.89 -23.13
C THR A 116 -14.92 4.55 -22.40
N ASP A 117 -14.01 3.61 -22.61
CA ASP A 117 -14.07 2.31 -21.92
C ASP A 117 -13.99 2.46 -20.39
N SER A 118 -13.17 3.39 -19.88
CA SER A 118 -13.13 3.74 -18.45
C SER A 118 -14.49 4.18 -17.93
N MET A 119 -15.24 4.97 -18.70
CA MET A 119 -16.58 5.41 -18.33
C MET A 119 -17.58 4.25 -18.36
N ARG A 120 -17.46 3.34 -19.32
CA ARG A 120 -18.30 2.12 -19.36
C ARG A 120 -18.06 1.23 -18.14
N ILE A 121 -16.79 0.96 -17.80
CA ILE A 121 -16.42 0.16 -16.63
C ILE A 121 -16.96 0.81 -15.35
N TYR A 122 -16.83 2.14 -15.21
CA TYR A 122 -17.40 2.88 -14.10
C TYR A 122 -18.93 2.73 -14.03
N GLN A 123 -19.61 2.84 -15.17
CA GLN A 123 -21.07 2.67 -15.27
C GLN A 123 -21.50 1.26 -14.83
N TRP A 124 -20.82 0.22 -15.31
CA TRP A 124 -21.09 -1.15 -14.85
C TRP A 124 -20.91 -1.32 -13.34
N GLY A 125 -19.92 -0.64 -12.75
CA GLY A 125 -19.75 -0.63 -11.29
C GLY A 125 -20.91 0.03 -10.56
N LEU A 126 -21.49 1.10 -11.11
CA LEU A 126 -22.68 1.77 -10.56
C LEU A 126 -23.93 0.86 -10.69
N GLU A 127 -24.12 0.24 -11.85
CA GLU A 127 -25.26 -0.64 -12.14
C GLU A 127 -25.20 -1.93 -11.31
N GLY A 128 -24.00 -2.53 -11.18
CA GLY A 128 -23.80 -3.74 -10.38
C GLY A 128 -23.92 -3.54 -8.87
N GLY A 129 -23.63 -2.32 -8.40
CA GLY A 129 -23.70 -1.98 -6.98
C GLY A 129 -22.76 -2.80 -6.09
N LYS A 130 -23.12 -2.90 -4.81
CA LYS A 130 -22.36 -3.71 -3.86
C LYS A 130 -22.71 -5.19 -4.05
N PRO A 131 -21.73 -6.08 -4.28
CA PRO A 131 -21.99 -7.50 -4.42
C PRO A 131 -22.47 -8.12 -3.10
N GLU A 132 -23.17 -9.22 -3.19
CA GLU A 132 -23.53 -10.05 -2.05
C GLU A 132 -22.28 -10.60 -1.33
N PRO A 133 -22.34 -10.90 -0.02
CA PRO A 133 -21.23 -11.50 0.69
C PRO A 133 -20.71 -12.77 0.01
N GLY A 134 -19.42 -12.81 -0.27
CA GLY A 134 -18.76 -13.93 -0.96
C GLY A 134 -18.86 -13.88 -2.50
N ALA A 135 -19.59 -12.92 -3.08
CA ALA A 135 -19.64 -12.70 -4.52
C ALA A 135 -18.58 -11.67 -4.97
N VAL A 136 -18.12 -11.81 -6.22
CA VAL A 136 -17.22 -10.85 -6.85
C VAL A 136 -18.05 -9.81 -7.59
N GLY A 137 -17.83 -8.53 -7.30
CA GLY A 137 -18.47 -7.42 -8.00
C GLY A 137 -17.80 -7.07 -9.32
N VAL A 138 -18.29 -6.03 -9.98
CA VAL A 138 -17.67 -5.48 -11.19
C VAL A 138 -16.28 -4.96 -10.86
N GLN A 139 -15.27 -5.41 -11.58
CA GLN A 139 -13.89 -5.02 -11.38
C GLN A 139 -13.65 -3.60 -11.93
N PRO A 140 -12.91 -2.73 -11.21
CA PRO A 140 -12.51 -1.43 -11.74
C PRO A 140 -11.49 -1.60 -12.86
N GLU A 141 -11.35 -0.59 -13.69
CA GLU A 141 -10.22 -0.49 -14.60
C GLU A 141 -8.91 -0.54 -13.80
N TRP A 142 -7.98 -1.34 -14.28
CA TRP A 142 -6.66 -1.51 -13.65
C TRP A 142 -5.57 -1.25 -14.67
N PHE A 143 -4.53 -0.57 -14.28
CA PHE A 143 -3.39 -0.32 -15.16
C PHE A 143 -2.07 -0.34 -14.40
N TYR A 144 -1.05 -0.85 -15.07
CA TYR A 144 0.32 -0.91 -14.59
C TYR A 144 1.00 0.46 -14.67
N LYS A 145 1.69 0.87 -13.60
CA LYS A 145 2.45 2.13 -13.54
C LYS A 145 3.96 1.92 -13.43
N GLY A 146 4.38 0.76 -12.98
CA GLY A 146 5.77 0.44 -12.77
C GLY A 146 5.94 -0.72 -11.78
N ASP A 147 7.15 -1.00 -11.43
CA ASP A 147 7.51 -1.97 -10.40
C ASP A 147 8.10 -1.29 -9.15
N GLY A 148 8.62 -2.09 -8.22
CA GLY A 148 9.20 -1.60 -6.98
C GLY A 148 10.38 -0.64 -7.13
N SER A 149 10.98 -0.54 -8.31
CA SER A 149 12.09 0.38 -8.55
C SER A 149 11.70 1.86 -8.54
N ILE A 150 10.40 2.16 -8.72
CA ILE A 150 9.89 3.54 -8.66
C ILE A 150 9.41 3.96 -7.28
N LEU A 151 9.46 3.06 -6.28
CA LEU A 151 9.05 3.38 -4.92
C LEU A 151 10.10 4.23 -4.22
N ALA A 152 9.65 5.32 -3.62
CA ALA A 152 10.50 6.23 -2.87
C ALA A 152 10.22 6.13 -1.37
N ALA A 153 11.25 6.39 -0.56
CA ALA A 153 11.10 6.60 0.87
C ALA A 153 10.43 7.95 1.16
N PRO A 154 9.82 8.13 2.34
CA PRO A 154 9.33 9.44 2.76
C PRO A 154 10.45 10.49 2.74
N GLY A 155 10.20 11.62 2.10
CA GLY A 155 11.16 12.72 2.01
C GLY A 155 12.22 12.59 0.90
N ALA A 156 12.13 11.57 0.05
CA ALA A 156 13.01 11.39 -1.12
C ALA A 156 12.52 12.17 -2.34
#